data_f5fcb2bac508f450eb46c2bad6fc2549
#
_entry.id   f5fcb2bac508f450eb46c2bad6fc2549
#
_cell.length_a   1.000
_cell.length_b   1.000
_cell.length_c   1.000
_cell.angle_alpha   90.00
_cell.angle_beta   90.00
_cell.angle_gamma   90.00
#
_symmetry.space_group_name_H-M   'P 1'
#
loop_
_entity.id
_entity.type
_entity.pdbx_description
1 polymer ?
#
loop_
_entity_poly.entity_id
_entity_poly.type
_entity_poly.pdbx_seq_one_letter_code
_entity_poly.pdbx_strand_id
1 'polypeptide(L)'
;MDPPRLDGAHVEFLITTGREGQWDATNPQMLFYLNGKIVQGVDVNHREILMSPRANAGEQYEIAILAYSGSVPGDLIIRTELVQVDDAVEKAYYDFLVPVQAARLLKKPDEENYRRILVKLGPAADALDLREPYSSRFNRSIEEMERIVKKEFYENVNTSSPVVSAIGHTHIDIAWLWTVDQTREKAVRSFSTVLELMDRYPDYKFMSSQPILYQFVKEQEPELYERIRDRVREGRWETDGAMWLESDCNLPAGESLVRQIIKGEQFFREEFGISSRCLWLXXXXXXXXXXXXXMYSVIPPPYRRY
;
A
#
# COMPACT_ATOMS: atom_id res chain seq x y z
N MET A 1 33.47 -14.31 -9.33
CA MET A 1 32.07 -14.64 -9.72
C MET A 1 31.69 -13.72 -10.88
N ASP A 2 31.22 -14.28 -11.96
CA ASP A 2 30.63 -13.43 -13.01
C ASP A 2 29.41 -12.71 -12.44
N PRO A 3 29.16 -11.47 -12.87
CA PRO A 3 27.97 -10.76 -12.43
C PRO A 3 26.72 -11.56 -12.85
N PRO A 4 25.67 -11.52 -12.04
CA PRO A 4 24.45 -12.26 -12.40
C PRO A 4 23.93 -11.79 -13.74
N ARG A 5 23.54 -12.73 -14.59
CA ARG A 5 22.90 -12.39 -15.85
C ARG A 5 21.45 -12.04 -15.58
N LEU A 6 21.12 -10.79 -15.74
CA LEU A 6 19.77 -10.28 -15.47
C LEU A 6 18.81 -10.54 -16.65
N ASP A 7 19.30 -11.10 -17.76
CA ASP A 7 18.48 -11.37 -18.94
C ASP A 7 17.36 -12.37 -18.61
N GLY A 8 16.12 -11.96 -18.82
CA GLY A 8 14.94 -12.76 -18.48
C GLY A 8 14.53 -12.70 -17.01
N ALA A 9 15.25 -11.94 -16.18
CA ALA A 9 15.01 -11.88 -14.74
C ALA A 9 13.99 -10.80 -14.37
N HIS A 10 13.27 -11.03 -13.25
CA HIS A 10 12.54 -10.00 -12.56
C HIS A 10 13.56 -9.12 -11.84
N VAL A 11 13.60 -7.83 -12.17
CA VAL A 11 14.59 -6.89 -11.62
C VAL A 11 13.90 -5.74 -10.93
N GLU A 12 14.32 -5.46 -9.71
CA GLU A 12 13.85 -4.31 -8.93
C GLU A 12 15.01 -3.39 -8.59
N PHE A 13 14.69 -2.12 -8.37
CA PHE A 13 15.60 -1.10 -7.86
C PHE A 13 15.24 -0.86 -6.41
N LEU A 14 16.19 -1.13 -5.51
CA LEU A 14 16.00 -0.97 -4.07
C LEU A 14 16.64 0.32 -3.61
N ILE A 15 15.90 1.13 -2.85
CA ILE A 15 16.42 2.36 -2.24
C ILE A 15 16.34 2.23 -0.72
N THR A 16 17.45 2.49 -0.03
CA THR A 16 17.48 2.56 1.43
C THR A 16 18.15 3.85 1.88
N THR A 17 17.67 4.41 2.99
CA THR A 17 18.18 5.67 3.53
C THR A 17 18.82 5.49 4.90
N GLY A 18 18.74 4.31 5.50
CA GLY A 18 19.18 4.04 6.86
C GLY A 18 18.24 4.57 7.92
N ARG A 19 17.07 5.08 7.52
CA ARG A 19 16.06 5.58 8.46
C ARG A 19 14.79 4.74 8.45
N GLU A 20 14.86 3.56 7.88
CA GLU A 20 13.74 2.61 7.86
C GLU A 20 13.31 2.28 9.28
N GLY A 21 12.01 2.32 9.52
CA GLY A 21 11.45 2.12 10.86
C GLY A 21 11.21 3.40 11.65
N GLN A 22 11.64 4.55 11.13
CA GLN A 22 11.29 5.84 11.72
C GLN A 22 9.92 6.28 11.20
N TRP A 23 9.30 7.21 11.92
CA TRP A 23 8.00 7.73 11.53
C TRP A 23 8.09 8.51 10.21
N ASP A 24 7.14 8.30 9.32
CA ASP A 24 7.11 8.89 7.98
C ASP A 24 7.27 10.41 7.94
N ALA A 25 6.73 11.10 8.93
CA ALA A 25 6.81 12.57 8.97
C ALA A 25 8.25 13.08 9.07
N THR A 26 9.19 12.24 9.51
CA THR A 26 10.59 12.61 9.68
C THR A 26 11.51 11.99 8.65
N ASN A 27 11.03 11.08 7.84
CA ASN A 27 11.83 10.41 6.81
C ASN A 27 11.76 11.16 5.49
N PRO A 28 12.82 11.07 4.66
CA PRO A 28 12.69 11.57 3.29
C PRO A 28 11.63 10.76 2.56
N GLN A 29 10.81 11.46 1.81
CA GLN A 29 9.78 10.87 0.97
C GLN A 29 10.14 11.20 -0.46
N MET A 30 10.03 10.20 -1.34
CA MET A 30 10.53 10.37 -2.70
C MET A 30 9.46 9.96 -3.70
N LEU A 31 9.51 10.57 -4.89
CA LEU A 31 8.74 10.17 -6.04
C LEU A 31 9.72 9.64 -7.08
N PHE A 32 9.46 8.44 -7.57
CA PHE A 32 10.36 7.73 -8.48
C PHE A 32 9.83 7.80 -9.90
N TYR A 33 10.69 8.19 -10.82
CA TYR A 33 10.40 8.26 -12.25
C TYR A 33 11.28 7.26 -12.99
N LEU A 34 10.68 6.55 -13.92
CA LEU A 34 11.38 5.64 -14.81
C LEU A 34 11.07 6.07 -16.26
N ASN A 35 12.11 6.38 -17.01
CA ASN A 35 11.99 6.84 -18.40
C ASN A 35 10.99 8.01 -18.52
N GLY A 36 11.08 8.95 -17.59
CA GLY A 36 10.27 10.17 -17.56
C GLY A 36 8.85 10.01 -17.02
N LYS A 37 8.43 8.79 -16.63
CA LYS A 37 7.09 8.54 -16.12
C LYS A 37 7.14 8.22 -14.62
N ILE A 38 6.13 8.69 -13.88
CA ILE A 38 5.98 8.34 -12.48
C ILE A 38 5.64 6.86 -12.37
N VAL A 39 6.42 6.15 -11.53
CA VAL A 39 6.15 4.76 -11.19
C VAL A 39 5.43 4.70 -9.84
N GLN A 40 6.11 5.14 -8.78
CA GLN A 40 5.52 5.08 -7.44
C GLN A 40 6.21 6.06 -6.49
N GLY A 41 5.58 6.26 -5.34
CA GLY A 41 6.24 6.89 -4.20
C GLY A 41 7.18 5.92 -3.50
N VAL A 42 8.25 6.45 -2.91
CA VAL A 42 9.22 5.67 -2.14
C VAL A 42 9.25 6.20 -0.71
N ASP A 43 9.11 5.30 0.23
CA ASP A 43 9.13 5.60 1.66
C ASP A 43 9.66 4.39 2.43
N VAL A 44 9.54 4.40 3.76
CA VAL A 44 10.05 3.31 4.61
C VAL A 44 9.38 1.96 4.33
N ASN A 45 8.21 1.95 3.73
CA ASN A 45 7.43 0.74 3.46
C ASN A 45 7.42 0.35 1.97
N HIS A 46 7.84 1.25 1.08
CA HIS A 46 7.76 1.07 -0.37
C HIS A 46 9.12 1.44 -0.96
N ARG A 47 10.11 0.58 -0.76
CA ARG A 47 11.51 0.82 -1.13
C ARG A 47 11.90 0.08 -2.41
N GLU A 48 11.10 -0.89 -2.80
CA GLU A 48 11.34 -1.75 -3.94
C GLU A 48 10.55 -1.20 -5.13
N ILE A 49 11.23 -0.93 -6.23
CA ILE A 49 10.61 -0.37 -7.44
C ILE A 49 10.82 -1.37 -8.58
N LEU A 50 9.74 -1.85 -9.16
CA LEU A 50 9.81 -2.75 -10.31
C LEU A 50 10.45 -2.04 -11.51
N MET A 51 11.59 -2.53 -11.96
CA MET A 51 12.26 -2.04 -13.17
C MET A 51 11.79 -2.83 -14.39
N SER A 52 11.77 -4.15 -14.27
CA SER A 52 11.28 -5.02 -15.33
C SER A 52 10.87 -6.37 -14.75
N PRO A 53 9.68 -6.89 -15.09
CA PRO A 53 9.32 -8.26 -14.68
C PRO A 53 10.10 -9.31 -15.49
N ARG A 54 10.74 -8.90 -16.59
CA ARG A 54 11.54 -9.78 -17.43
C ARG A 54 12.54 -8.92 -18.21
N ALA A 55 13.69 -8.68 -17.61
CA ALA A 55 14.71 -7.77 -18.15
C ALA A 55 15.34 -8.32 -19.42
N ASN A 56 15.72 -7.43 -20.34
CA ASN A 56 16.43 -7.79 -21.56
C ASN A 56 17.87 -7.26 -21.51
N ALA A 57 18.80 -8.07 -21.98
CA ALA A 57 20.21 -7.65 -22.04
C ALA A 57 20.39 -6.39 -22.89
N GLY A 58 21.09 -5.41 -22.34
CA GLY A 58 21.35 -4.13 -23.02
C GLY A 58 20.25 -3.09 -22.87
N GLU A 59 19.16 -3.41 -22.19
CA GLU A 59 18.10 -2.43 -21.90
C GLU A 59 18.64 -1.30 -21.02
N GLN A 60 18.23 -0.07 -21.32
CA GLN A 60 18.69 1.11 -20.59
C GLN A 60 17.50 1.81 -19.95
N TYR A 61 17.69 2.25 -18.74
CA TYR A 61 16.65 2.92 -17.95
C TYR A 61 17.16 4.29 -17.49
N GLU A 62 16.36 5.31 -17.71
CA GLU A 62 16.60 6.63 -17.14
C GLU A 62 15.83 6.72 -15.82
N ILE A 63 16.54 6.96 -14.73
CA ILE A 63 15.95 7.05 -13.39
C ILE A 63 16.06 8.49 -12.92
N ALA A 64 14.93 9.04 -12.42
CA ALA A 64 14.93 10.33 -11.71
C ALA A 64 14.19 10.16 -10.40
N ILE A 65 14.69 10.81 -9.37
CA ILE A 65 14.10 10.74 -8.03
C ILE A 65 13.90 12.17 -7.52
N LEU A 66 12.66 12.51 -7.21
CA LEU A 66 12.33 13.76 -6.54
C LEU A 66 12.20 13.45 -5.04
N ALA A 67 13.13 13.98 -4.24
CA ALA A 67 13.19 13.68 -2.82
C ALA A 67 12.80 14.90 -1.98
N TYR A 68 12.05 14.66 -0.92
CA TYR A 68 11.67 15.68 0.06
C TYR A 68 12.08 15.18 1.46
N SER A 69 12.84 16.00 2.17
CA SER A 69 13.38 15.60 3.48
C SER A 69 12.62 16.16 4.68
N GLY A 70 11.55 16.91 4.47
CA GLY A 70 10.76 17.48 5.54
C GLY A 70 11.45 18.66 6.24
N SER A 71 10.94 19.02 7.42
CA SER A 71 11.42 20.16 8.19
C SER A 71 12.57 19.80 9.14
N VAL A 72 12.88 18.51 9.29
CA VAL A 72 13.95 18.07 10.20
C VAL A 72 15.28 18.05 9.43
N PRO A 73 16.22 18.90 9.77
CA PRO A 73 17.51 18.92 9.07
C PRO A 73 18.34 17.68 9.38
N GLY A 74 19.14 17.28 8.43
CA GLY A 74 20.03 16.14 8.60
C GLY A 74 20.55 15.63 7.27
N ASP A 75 21.75 15.06 7.31
CA ASP A 75 22.33 14.41 6.15
C ASP A 75 21.68 13.04 5.96
N LEU A 76 21.45 12.69 4.71
CA LEU A 76 20.89 11.41 4.34
C LEU A 76 21.87 10.68 3.43
N ILE A 77 22.04 9.40 3.70
CA ILE A 77 22.82 8.53 2.82
C ILE A 77 21.81 7.69 2.04
N ILE A 78 21.76 7.88 0.73
CA ILE A 78 20.94 7.08 -0.14
C ILE A 78 21.79 5.93 -0.69
N ARG A 79 21.37 4.70 -0.43
CA ARG A 79 21.98 3.51 -1.02
C ARG A 79 21.00 2.93 -2.02
N THR A 80 21.51 2.59 -3.18
CA THR A 80 20.70 1.99 -4.23
C THR A 80 21.32 0.68 -4.70
N GLU A 81 20.48 -0.29 -5.01
CA GLU A 81 20.89 -1.58 -5.51
C GLU A 81 19.93 -2.04 -6.61
N LEU A 82 20.46 -2.73 -7.61
CA LEU A 82 19.64 -3.51 -8.52
C LEU A 82 19.60 -4.92 -7.97
N VAL A 83 18.39 -5.44 -7.76
CA VAL A 83 18.21 -6.76 -7.19
C VAL A 83 17.43 -7.63 -8.17
N GLN A 84 17.85 -8.88 -8.28
CA GLN A 84 17.08 -9.90 -8.98
C GLN A 84 16.14 -10.55 -7.97
N VAL A 85 14.87 -10.59 -8.29
CA VAL A 85 13.85 -11.21 -7.45
C VAL A 85 13.53 -12.61 -8.02
N ASP A 86 13.45 -13.58 -7.15
CA ASP A 86 12.91 -14.90 -7.48
C ASP A 86 11.46 -14.92 -6.98
N ASP A 87 10.51 -14.80 -7.90
CA ASP A 87 9.08 -14.69 -7.58
C ASP A 87 8.58 -15.87 -6.75
N ALA A 88 9.10 -17.09 -6.99
CA ALA A 88 8.67 -18.26 -6.24
C ALA A 88 9.17 -18.21 -4.80
N VAL A 89 10.42 -17.77 -4.62
CA VAL A 89 11.00 -17.63 -3.28
C VAL A 89 10.31 -16.50 -2.51
N GLU A 90 10.07 -15.37 -3.18
CA GLU A 90 9.37 -14.23 -2.57
C GLU A 90 7.96 -14.64 -2.11
N LYS A 91 7.21 -15.30 -3.00
CA LYS A 91 5.88 -15.79 -2.67
C LYS A 91 5.90 -16.74 -1.47
N ALA A 92 6.80 -17.71 -1.51
CA ALA A 92 6.94 -18.69 -0.42
C ALA A 92 7.30 -18.01 0.90
N TYR A 93 8.16 -16.99 0.85
CA TYR A 93 8.53 -16.20 2.02
C TYR A 93 7.29 -15.56 2.66
N TYR A 94 6.45 -14.90 1.85
CA TYR A 94 5.26 -14.23 2.41
C TYR A 94 4.20 -15.24 2.86
N ASP A 95 4.02 -16.35 2.15
CA ASP A 95 3.10 -17.41 2.57
C ASP A 95 3.48 -17.99 3.94
N PHE A 96 4.79 -18.08 4.22
CA PHE A 96 5.28 -18.55 5.53
C PHE A 96 5.22 -17.42 6.58
N LEU A 97 5.56 -16.20 6.19
CA LEU A 97 5.64 -15.06 7.11
C LEU A 97 4.28 -14.72 7.75
N VAL A 98 3.19 -14.78 6.98
CA VAL A 98 1.87 -14.37 7.46
C VAL A 98 1.41 -15.22 8.66
N PRO A 99 1.45 -16.56 8.61
CA PRO A 99 1.14 -17.36 9.80
C PRO A 99 2.09 -17.11 10.98
N VAL A 100 3.38 -16.84 10.73
CA VAL A 100 4.32 -16.48 11.81
C VAL A 100 3.89 -15.18 12.50
N GLN A 101 3.52 -14.18 11.71
CA GLN A 101 3.08 -12.90 12.26
C GLN A 101 1.77 -13.07 13.05
N ALA A 102 0.82 -13.86 12.52
CA ALA A 102 -0.43 -14.17 13.22
C ALA A 102 -0.15 -14.86 14.57
N ALA A 103 0.77 -15.83 14.58
CA ALA A 103 1.16 -16.49 15.82
C ALA A 103 1.71 -15.49 16.84
N ARG A 104 2.60 -14.59 16.40
CA ARG A 104 3.19 -13.58 17.29
C ARG A 104 2.14 -12.73 17.98
N LEU A 105 1.07 -12.35 17.27
CA LEU A 105 -0.02 -11.57 17.84
C LEU A 105 -0.80 -12.35 18.89
N LEU A 106 -0.91 -13.68 18.74
CA LEU A 106 -1.66 -14.54 19.67
C LEU A 106 -0.86 -14.96 20.91
N LYS A 107 0.43 -14.69 20.96
CA LYS A 107 1.32 -15.21 22.01
C LYS A 107 0.85 -14.90 23.44
N LYS A 108 0.25 -13.72 23.68
CA LYS A 108 -0.28 -13.35 25.00
C LYS A 108 -1.79 -13.56 25.14
N PRO A 109 -2.60 -13.09 24.17
CA PRO A 109 -4.05 -13.20 24.35
C PRO A 109 -4.61 -14.62 24.13
N ASP A 110 -3.90 -15.50 23.41
CA ASP A 110 -4.40 -16.83 23.08
C ASP A 110 -3.23 -17.81 22.89
N GLU A 111 -2.63 -18.21 24.00
CA GLU A 111 -1.45 -19.07 23.98
C GLU A 111 -1.72 -20.44 23.35
N GLU A 112 -2.93 -20.95 23.46
CA GLU A 112 -3.28 -22.25 22.87
C GLU A 112 -3.20 -22.18 21.33
N ASN A 113 -3.84 -21.19 20.73
CA ASN A 113 -3.78 -20.99 19.28
C ASN A 113 -2.36 -20.63 18.81
N TYR A 114 -1.61 -19.85 19.59
CA TYR A 114 -0.21 -19.59 19.33
C TYR A 114 0.58 -20.91 19.17
N ARG A 115 0.47 -21.78 20.17
CA ARG A 115 1.19 -23.06 20.14
C ARG A 115 0.72 -23.94 18.97
N ARG A 116 -0.58 -23.96 18.70
CA ARG A 116 -1.15 -24.75 17.61
C ARG A 116 -0.58 -24.31 16.24
N ILE A 117 -0.45 -23.00 16.04
CA ILE A 117 0.15 -22.48 14.78
C ILE A 117 1.62 -22.89 14.70
N LEU A 118 2.38 -22.77 15.79
CA LEU A 118 3.81 -23.16 15.77
C LEU A 118 4.02 -24.63 15.46
N VAL A 119 3.17 -25.51 16.02
CA VAL A 119 3.24 -26.95 15.73
C VAL A 119 3.02 -27.21 14.23
N LYS A 120 2.12 -26.47 13.59
CA LYS A 120 1.88 -26.60 12.15
C LYS A 120 3.01 -26.00 11.30
N LEU A 121 3.67 -24.94 11.78
CA LEU A 121 4.77 -24.30 11.08
C LEU A 121 6.08 -25.09 11.18
N GLY A 122 6.26 -25.87 12.24
CA GLY A 122 7.50 -26.61 12.48
C GLY A 122 7.94 -27.45 11.28
N PRO A 123 7.09 -28.37 10.78
CA PRO A 123 7.48 -29.18 9.61
C PRO A 123 7.84 -28.36 8.38
N ALA A 124 7.19 -27.22 8.16
CA ALA A 124 7.51 -26.34 7.05
C ALA A 124 8.90 -25.71 7.22
N ALA A 125 9.21 -25.24 8.45
CA ALA A 125 10.53 -24.71 8.75
C ALA A 125 11.63 -25.79 8.61
N ASP A 126 11.33 -27.01 9.09
CA ASP A 126 12.28 -28.13 9.03
C ASP A 126 12.56 -28.61 7.59
N ALA A 127 11.63 -28.34 6.66
CA ALA A 127 11.81 -28.71 5.25
C ALA A 127 12.84 -27.83 4.55
N LEU A 128 13.10 -26.60 5.05
CA LEU A 128 13.97 -25.64 4.37
C LEU A 128 15.45 -26.06 4.42
N ASP A 129 16.11 -25.99 3.28
CA ASP A 129 17.56 -26.19 3.15
C ASP A 129 18.19 -24.91 2.61
N LEU A 130 18.69 -24.10 3.53
CA LEU A 130 19.24 -22.78 3.22
C LEU A 130 20.77 -22.76 3.03
N ARG A 131 21.41 -23.95 2.98
CA ARG A 131 22.89 -24.06 2.92
C ARG A 131 23.47 -23.52 1.61
N GLU A 132 22.75 -23.71 0.50
CA GLU A 132 23.19 -23.23 -0.81
C GLU A 132 22.00 -22.57 -1.52
N PRO A 133 21.78 -21.27 -1.26
CA PRO A 133 20.66 -20.56 -1.87
C PRO A 133 20.65 -20.68 -3.39
N TYR A 134 19.47 -20.83 -3.95
CA TYR A 134 19.20 -20.95 -5.39
C TYR A 134 19.75 -22.23 -6.05
N SER A 135 20.29 -23.17 -5.27
CA SER A 135 20.62 -24.51 -5.78
C SER A 135 19.32 -25.31 -6.02
N SER A 136 19.43 -26.42 -6.79
CA SER A 136 18.28 -27.30 -7.00
C SER A 136 17.74 -27.88 -5.69
N ARG A 137 18.63 -28.07 -4.70
CA ARG A 137 18.22 -28.54 -3.37
C ARG A 137 17.43 -27.49 -2.63
N PHE A 138 17.93 -26.25 -2.64
CA PHE A 138 17.24 -25.10 -2.06
C PHE A 138 15.84 -24.94 -2.68
N ASN A 139 15.75 -24.92 -4.02
CA ASN A 139 14.48 -24.71 -4.70
C ASN A 139 13.45 -25.80 -4.34
N ARG A 140 13.86 -27.07 -4.31
CA ARG A 140 12.97 -28.15 -3.88
C ARG A 140 12.52 -27.98 -2.43
N SER A 141 13.39 -27.47 -1.56
CA SER A 141 13.04 -27.25 -0.15
C SER A 141 12.02 -26.12 0.01
N ILE A 142 12.11 -25.08 -0.82
CA ILE A 142 11.12 -23.98 -0.88
C ILE A 142 9.75 -24.52 -1.33
N GLU A 143 9.74 -25.32 -2.40
CA GLU A 143 8.50 -25.94 -2.90
C GLU A 143 7.83 -26.82 -1.84
N GLU A 144 8.61 -27.60 -1.12
CA GLU A 144 8.08 -28.49 -0.06
C GLU A 144 7.56 -27.66 1.12
N MET A 145 8.30 -26.64 1.55
CA MET A 145 7.85 -25.73 2.60
C MET A 145 6.52 -25.07 2.21
N GLU A 146 6.43 -24.53 0.98
CA GLU A 146 5.22 -23.88 0.48
C GLU A 146 4.05 -24.87 0.46
N ARG A 147 4.27 -26.10 0.01
CA ARG A 147 3.25 -27.14 -0.03
C ARG A 147 2.66 -27.41 1.37
N ILE A 148 3.54 -27.49 2.38
CA ILE A 148 3.11 -27.73 3.77
C ILE A 148 2.29 -26.52 4.27
N VAL A 149 2.79 -25.31 4.06
CA VAL A 149 2.12 -24.09 4.52
C VAL A 149 0.74 -23.93 3.86
N LYS A 150 0.65 -24.14 2.56
CA LYS A 150 -0.63 -24.08 1.83
C LYS A 150 -1.64 -25.05 2.42
N LYS A 151 -1.23 -26.30 2.59
CA LYS A 151 -2.11 -27.33 3.15
C LYS A 151 -2.61 -26.96 4.56
N GLU A 152 -1.71 -26.46 5.41
CA GLU A 152 -2.04 -26.23 6.82
C GLU A 152 -2.80 -24.92 7.07
N PHE A 153 -2.63 -23.89 6.23
CA PHE A 153 -3.15 -22.55 6.51
C PHE A 153 -4.07 -21.98 5.44
N TYR A 154 -3.91 -22.36 4.18
CA TYR A 154 -4.62 -21.71 3.09
C TYR A 154 -5.66 -22.58 2.39
N GLU A 155 -5.50 -23.91 2.38
CA GLU A 155 -6.45 -24.81 1.70
C GLU A 155 -7.57 -25.30 2.61
N ASN A 156 -7.36 -25.35 3.92
CA ASN A 156 -8.35 -25.86 4.86
C ASN A 156 -9.25 -24.73 5.39
N VAL A 157 -9.93 -24.04 4.48
CA VAL A 157 -10.83 -22.95 4.87
C VAL A 157 -12.18 -23.56 5.30
N ASN A 158 -12.50 -23.37 6.58
CA ASN A 158 -13.81 -23.76 7.10
C ASN A 158 -14.86 -22.78 6.55
N THR A 159 -15.89 -23.31 5.90
CA THR A 159 -16.96 -22.48 5.32
C THR A 159 -17.75 -21.69 6.36
N SER A 160 -17.63 -22.05 7.64
CA SER A 160 -18.29 -21.32 8.73
C SER A 160 -17.39 -20.22 9.34
N SER A 161 -16.16 -20.04 8.82
CA SER A 161 -15.25 -19.02 9.33
C SER A 161 -15.75 -17.61 8.97
N PRO A 162 -15.52 -16.62 9.84
CA PRO A 162 -15.86 -15.24 9.52
C PRO A 162 -15.14 -14.77 8.26
N VAL A 163 -15.83 -13.98 7.45
CA VAL A 163 -15.24 -13.36 6.26
C VAL A 163 -14.84 -11.94 6.61
N VAL A 164 -13.60 -11.58 6.33
CA VAL A 164 -13.09 -10.22 6.51
C VAL A 164 -12.87 -9.63 5.12
N SER A 165 -13.56 -8.52 4.85
CA SER A 165 -13.32 -7.75 3.63
C SER A 165 -12.31 -6.65 3.95
N ALA A 166 -11.19 -6.63 3.24
CA ALA A 166 -10.15 -5.63 3.44
C ALA A 166 -10.11 -4.69 2.23
N ILE A 167 -10.04 -3.40 2.49
CA ILE A 167 -9.89 -2.38 1.46
C ILE A 167 -8.71 -1.50 1.82
N GLY A 168 -7.88 -1.18 0.86
CA GLY A 168 -6.77 -0.23 1.06
C GLY A 168 -7.28 1.18 1.27
N HIS A 169 -6.61 1.94 2.10
CA HIS A 169 -6.92 3.36 2.33
C HIS A 169 -5.66 4.08 2.79
N THR A 170 -5.51 5.33 2.40
CA THR A 170 -4.48 6.19 2.97
C THR A 170 -5.13 7.52 3.37
N HIS A 171 -5.05 7.83 4.67
CA HIS A 171 -5.51 9.12 5.17
C HIS A 171 -4.40 10.14 5.01
N ILE A 172 -4.72 11.27 4.37
CA ILE A 172 -3.75 12.37 4.19
C ILE A 172 -4.37 13.65 4.73
N ASP A 173 -3.84 14.13 5.85
CA ASP A 173 -4.21 15.46 6.34
C ASP A 173 -3.77 16.51 5.31
N ILE A 174 -4.67 17.45 5.00
CA ILE A 174 -4.39 18.48 3.99
C ILE A 174 -3.27 19.42 4.46
N ALA A 175 -3.15 19.61 5.76
CA ALA A 175 -1.97 20.20 6.40
C ALA A 175 -1.91 19.68 7.83
N TRP A 176 -0.69 19.44 8.35
CA TRP A 176 -0.47 18.98 9.72
C TRP A 176 0.94 19.35 10.17
N LEU A 177 1.85 18.36 10.28
CA LEU A 177 3.28 18.62 10.45
C LEU A 177 3.95 18.96 9.12
N TRP A 178 3.15 19.26 8.11
CA TRP A 178 3.58 19.62 6.76
C TRP A 178 2.61 20.64 6.16
N THR A 179 3.05 21.31 5.10
CA THR A 179 2.29 22.35 4.41
C THR A 179 1.32 21.75 3.38
N VAL A 180 0.43 22.60 2.87
CA VAL A 180 -0.48 22.22 1.76
C VAL A 180 0.33 21.82 0.52
N ASP A 181 1.43 22.50 0.22
CA ASP A 181 2.26 22.16 -0.93
C ASP A 181 2.86 20.74 -0.79
N GLN A 182 3.27 20.37 0.43
CA GLN A 182 3.71 19.01 0.70
C GLN A 182 2.57 17.99 0.56
N THR A 183 1.34 18.39 0.88
CA THR A 183 0.16 17.53 0.66
C THR A 183 -0.04 17.25 -0.82
N ARG A 184 0.18 18.26 -1.68
CA ARG A 184 0.10 18.06 -3.13
C ARG A 184 1.05 16.95 -3.58
N GLU A 185 2.29 17.00 -3.09
CA GLU A 185 3.29 15.96 -3.40
C GLU A 185 2.93 14.61 -2.78
N LYS A 186 2.41 14.61 -1.54
CA LYS A 186 1.98 13.36 -0.87
C LYS A 186 0.85 12.68 -1.65
N ALA A 187 -0.10 13.45 -2.19
CA ALA A 187 -1.20 12.90 -2.97
C ALA A 187 -0.67 12.17 -4.21
N VAL A 188 0.24 12.81 -4.95
CA VAL A 188 0.85 12.19 -6.13
C VAL A 188 1.61 10.92 -5.75
N ARG A 189 2.44 10.97 -4.69
CA ARG A 189 3.21 9.80 -4.22
C ARG A 189 2.29 8.65 -3.82
N SER A 190 1.30 8.94 -2.97
CA SER A 190 0.41 7.89 -2.46
C SER A 190 -0.40 7.25 -3.58
N PHE A 191 -0.96 8.08 -4.46
CA PHE A 191 -1.83 7.58 -5.52
C PHE A 191 -1.03 6.81 -6.58
N SER A 192 0.20 7.23 -6.89
CA SER A 192 1.06 6.45 -7.79
C SER A 192 1.43 5.09 -7.19
N THR A 193 1.74 5.05 -5.88
CA THR A 193 2.00 3.78 -5.19
C THR A 193 0.78 2.86 -5.25
N VAL A 194 -0.41 3.39 -5.01
CA VAL A 194 -1.66 2.60 -5.07
C VAL A 194 -1.87 2.02 -6.47
N LEU A 195 -1.63 2.83 -7.51
CA LEU A 195 -1.77 2.36 -8.90
C LEU A 195 -0.77 1.23 -9.20
N GLU A 196 0.46 1.37 -8.74
CA GLU A 196 1.48 0.32 -8.90
C GLU A 196 1.06 -0.96 -8.17
N LEU A 197 0.54 -0.84 -6.95
CA LEU A 197 0.01 -1.99 -6.21
C LEU A 197 -1.18 -2.63 -6.95
N MET A 198 -2.03 -1.83 -7.59
CA MET A 198 -3.14 -2.37 -8.39
C MET A 198 -2.64 -3.11 -9.64
N ASP A 199 -1.58 -2.62 -10.26
CA ASP A 199 -0.99 -3.30 -11.42
C ASP A 199 -0.35 -4.64 -11.01
N ARG A 200 0.29 -4.66 -9.82
CA ARG A 200 0.95 -5.86 -9.28
C ARG A 200 -0.05 -6.88 -8.70
N TYR A 201 -1.15 -6.40 -8.08
CA TYR A 201 -2.12 -7.24 -7.37
C TYR A 201 -3.54 -7.01 -7.93
N PRO A 202 -4.00 -7.84 -8.86
CA PRO A 202 -5.29 -7.62 -9.54
C PRO A 202 -6.51 -7.54 -8.62
N ASP A 203 -6.48 -8.23 -7.48
CA ASP A 203 -7.60 -8.24 -6.52
C ASP A 203 -7.58 -7.05 -5.56
N TYR A 204 -6.51 -6.24 -5.56
CA TYR A 204 -6.36 -5.13 -4.64
C TYR A 204 -7.40 -4.05 -4.94
N LYS A 205 -8.10 -3.63 -3.89
CA LYS A 205 -9.10 -2.55 -3.95
C LYS A 205 -8.69 -1.43 -2.99
N PHE A 206 -8.96 -0.22 -3.38
CA PHE A 206 -8.57 0.97 -2.63
C PHE A 206 -9.72 1.95 -2.57
N MET A 207 -9.83 2.66 -1.45
CA MET A 207 -10.81 3.73 -1.26
C MET A 207 -10.07 4.99 -0.86
N SER A 208 -10.43 6.11 -1.46
CA SER A 208 -9.92 7.40 -1.01
C SER A 208 -11.04 8.43 -0.99
N SER A 209 -11.11 9.14 0.11
CA SER A 209 -11.96 10.30 0.33
C SER A 209 -11.27 11.56 -0.16
N GLN A 210 -11.80 12.72 0.16
CA GLN A 210 -11.19 14.03 -0.02
C GLN A 210 -10.92 14.41 -1.48
N PRO A 211 -11.95 14.88 -2.21
CA PRO A 211 -11.81 15.37 -3.59
C PRO A 211 -10.64 16.32 -3.84
N ILE A 212 -10.21 17.10 -2.85
CA ILE A 212 -9.07 18.00 -2.99
C ILE A 212 -7.78 17.25 -3.35
N LEU A 213 -7.60 16.01 -2.85
CA LEU A 213 -6.42 15.20 -3.19
C LEU A 213 -6.43 14.85 -4.69
N TYR A 214 -7.60 14.46 -5.20
CA TYR A 214 -7.76 14.19 -6.64
C TYR A 214 -7.53 15.45 -7.48
N GLN A 215 -8.01 16.59 -7.00
CA GLN A 215 -7.78 17.88 -7.69
C GLN A 215 -6.28 18.15 -7.78
N PHE A 216 -5.54 17.96 -6.69
CA PHE A 216 -4.09 18.14 -6.68
C PHE A 216 -3.39 17.25 -7.71
N VAL A 217 -3.77 15.97 -7.77
CA VAL A 217 -3.18 15.05 -8.73
C VAL A 217 -3.57 15.44 -10.16
N LYS A 218 -4.82 15.80 -10.40
CA LYS A 218 -5.30 16.25 -11.71
C LYS A 218 -4.50 17.45 -12.23
N GLU A 219 -4.17 18.40 -11.34
CA GLU A 219 -3.43 19.61 -11.69
C GLU A 219 -1.95 19.34 -11.96
N GLN A 220 -1.33 18.43 -11.21
CA GLN A 220 0.10 18.21 -11.28
C GLN A 220 0.47 17.11 -12.28
N GLU A 221 -0.33 16.02 -12.30
CA GLU A 221 0.00 14.81 -13.06
C GLU A 221 -1.27 14.28 -13.76
N PRO A 222 -1.71 14.95 -14.84
CA PRO A 222 -2.95 14.56 -15.54
C PRO A 222 -2.96 13.11 -16.04
N GLU A 223 -1.81 12.57 -16.46
CA GLU A 223 -1.73 11.16 -16.90
C GLU A 223 -2.00 10.21 -15.75
N LEU A 224 -1.46 10.52 -14.57
CA LEU A 224 -1.71 9.73 -13.36
C LEU A 224 -3.20 9.80 -13.00
N TYR A 225 -3.80 10.98 -13.13
CA TYR A 225 -5.22 11.18 -12.85
C TYR A 225 -6.10 10.32 -13.76
N GLU A 226 -5.77 10.21 -15.05
CA GLU A 226 -6.55 9.35 -15.97
C GLU A 226 -6.41 7.87 -15.59
N ARG A 227 -5.24 7.42 -15.14
CA ARG A 227 -5.08 6.05 -14.63
C ARG A 227 -6.00 5.81 -13.42
N ILE A 228 -6.15 6.80 -12.53
CA ILE A 228 -7.09 6.70 -11.39
C ILE A 228 -8.52 6.54 -11.92
N ARG A 229 -8.91 7.37 -12.91
CA ARG A 229 -10.26 7.29 -13.50
C ARG A 229 -10.54 5.90 -14.08
N ASP A 230 -9.55 5.29 -14.70
CA ASP A 230 -9.70 3.93 -15.22
C ASP A 230 -9.94 2.92 -14.08
N ARG A 231 -9.19 3.01 -12.98
CA ARG A 231 -9.39 2.13 -11.83
C ARG A 231 -10.75 2.33 -11.17
N VAL A 232 -11.26 3.58 -11.18
CA VAL A 232 -12.63 3.86 -10.71
C VAL A 232 -13.65 3.15 -11.61
N ARG A 233 -13.50 3.25 -12.95
CA ARG A 233 -14.38 2.57 -13.90
C ARG A 233 -14.36 1.05 -13.75
N GLU A 234 -13.20 0.49 -13.41
CA GLU A 234 -13.04 -0.95 -13.15
C GLU A 234 -13.67 -1.40 -11.82
N GLY A 235 -14.08 -0.47 -10.95
CA GLY A 235 -14.59 -0.79 -9.62
C GLY A 235 -13.51 -1.25 -8.65
N ARG A 236 -12.26 -0.89 -8.90
CA ARG A 236 -11.13 -1.21 -8.04
C ARG A 236 -10.69 -0.04 -7.17
N TRP A 237 -11.07 1.17 -7.55
CA TRP A 237 -10.79 2.39 -6.79
C TRP A 237 -12.13 3.03 -6.46
N GLU A 238 -12.47 3.11 -5.18
CA GLU A 238 -13.72 3.69 -4.72
C GLU A 238 -13.51 5.14 -4.27
N THR A 239 -14.30 6.03 -4.86
CA THR A 239 -14.34 7.44 -4.47
C THR A 239 -15.59 7.64 -3.60
N ASP A 240 -15.40 7.95 -2.33
CA ASP A 240 -16.53 8.15 -1.41
C ASP A 240 -16.08 9.10 -0.28
N GLY A 241 -17.00 9.49 0.60
CA GLY A 241 -16.67 10.29 1.78
C GLY A 241 -17.27 11.69 1.81
N ALA A 242 -17.88 12.10 0.71
CA ALA A 242 -18.71 13.32 0.57
C ALA A 242 -17.98 14.66 0.71
N MET A 243 -17.17 14.88 1.75
CA MET A 243 -16.59 16.21 2.02
C MET A 243 -15.43 16.52 1.08
N TRP A 244 -15.27 17.79 0.71
CA TRP A 244 -14.16 18.29 -0.11
C TRP A 244 -12.80 17.90 0.52
N LEU A 245 -12.70 18.08 1.84
CA LEU A 245 -11.63 17.53 2.67
C LEU A 245 -12.23 17.06 3.99
N GLU A 246 -11.52 16.23 4.74
CA GLU A 246 -11.99 15.75 6.02
C GLU A 246 -11.84 16.86 7.07
N SER A 247 -12.86 17.68 7.19
CA SER A 247 -12.83 18.89 8.04
C SER A 247 -12.90 18.57 9.51
N ASP A 248 -12.15 19.31 10.32
CA ASP A 248 -12.47 19.42 11.75
C ASP A 248 -13.91 19.91 11.87
N CYS A 249 -14.70 19.30 12.73
CA CYS A 249 -16.11 19.65 12.91
C CYS A 249 -16.34 20.57 14.13
N ASN A 250 -15.29 20.93 14.86
CA ASN A 250 -15.41 21.75 16.06
C ASN A 250 -15.22 23.25 15.80
N LEU A 251 -14.31 23.61 14.90
CA LEU A 251 -13.98 25.00 14.64
C LEU A 251 -14.75 25.64 13.48
N PRO A 252 -14.98 24.94 12.35
CA PRO A 252 -15.68 25.57 11.22
C PRO A 252 -17.15 25.85 11.55
N ALA A 253 -17.68 26.93 10.95
CA ALA A 253 -19.09 27.20 11.01
C ALA A 253 -19.91 26.15 10.25
N GLY A 254 -21.15 25.95 10.62
CA GLY A 254 -22.05 25.02 9.94
C GLY A 254 -22.15 25.25 8.44
N GLU A 255 -22.18 26.51 8.00
CA GLU A 255 -22.17 26.88 6.59
C GLU A 255 -20.94 26.34 5.88
N SER A 256 -19.77 26.39 6.52
CA SER A 256 -18.53 25.83 5.94
C SER A 256 -18.63 24.30 5.76
N LEU A 257 -19.21 23.62 6.76
CA LEU A 257 -19.38 22.15 6.68
C LEU A 257 -20.35 21.77 5.56
N VAL A 258 -21.45 22.52 5.40
CA VAL A 258 -22.39 22.31 4.29
C VAL A 258 -21.65 22.47 2.95
N ARG A 259 -20.82 23.50 2.81
CA ARG A 259 -20.04 23.73 1.57
C ARG A 259 -19.03 22.63 1.30
N GLN A 260 -18.43 22.05 2.35
CA GLN A 260 -17.54 20.90 2.19
C GLN A 260 -18.25 19.74 1.48
N ILE A 261 -19.48 19.44 1.93
CA ILE A 261 -20.27 18.35 1.35
C ILE A 261 -20.71 18.72 -0.08
N ILE A 262 -21.25 19.93 -0.28
CA ILE A 262 -21.70 20.34 -1.62
C ILE A 262 -20.55 20.27 -2.64
N LYS A 263 -19.38 20.82 -2.30
CA LYS A 263 -18.22 20.82 -3.20
C LYS A 263 -17.70 19.39 -3.45
N GLY A 264 -17.64 18.59 -2.41
CA GLY A 264 -17.16 17.22 -2.54
C GLY A 264 -18.06 16.39 -3.43
N GLU A 265 -19.38 16.45 -3.18
CA GLU A 265 -20.37 15.75 -4.00
C GLU A 265 -20.35 16.22 -5.43
N GLN A 266 -20.24 17.53 -5.64
CA GLN A 266 -20.17 18.09 -7.00
C GLN A 266 -18.96 17.51 -7.75
N PHE A 267 -17.78 17.51 -7.12
CA PHE A 267 -16.55 17.00 -7.74
C PHE A 267 -16.69 15.51 -8.11
N PHE A 268 -17.12 14.67 -7.14
CA PHE A 268 -17.25 13.24 -7.40
C PHE A 268 -18.27 12.96 -8.52
N ARG A 269 -19.35 13.71 -8.56
CA ARG A 269 -20.36 13.56 -9.62
C ARG A 269 -19.83 13.98 -10.99
N GLU A 270 -19.15 15.15 -11.06
CA GLU A 270 -18.64 15.70 -12.32
C GLU A 270 -17.46 14.86 -12.87
N GLU A 271 -16.58 14.41 -11.99
CA GLU A 271 -15.34 13.72 -12.43
C GLU A 271 -15.51 12.22 -12.60
N PHE A 272 -16.35 11.60 -11.78
CA PHE A 272 -16.45 10.14 -11.75
C PHE A 272 -17.88 9.62 -11.94
N GLY A 273 -18.89 10.49 -11.97
CA GLY A 273 -20.29 10.09 -12.12
C GLY A 273 -20.86 9.43 -10.86
N ILE A 274 -20.25 9.66 -9.71
CA ILE A 274 -20.57 8.98 -8.45
C ILE A 274 -21.10 9.97 -7.43
N SER A 275 -22.11 9.57 -6.66
CA SER A 275 -22.54 10.28 -5.45
C SER A 275 -22.14 9.46 -4.24
N SER A 276 -21.62 10.12 -3.23
CA SER A 276 -21.16 9.48 -2.01
C SER A 276 -22.31 8.83 -1.25
N ARG A 277 -22.04 7.71 -0.64
CA ARG A 277 -22.99 6.96 0.18
C ARG A 277 -22.67 7.03 1.67
N CYS A 278 -21.50 7.55 2.00
CA CYS A 278 -21.10 7.73 3.40
C CYS A 278 -20.41 9.08 3.59
N LEU A 279 -20.37 9.53 4.81
CA LEU A 279 -19.51 10.65 5.24
C LEU A 279 -18.28 10.01 5.90
N TRP A 280 -17.08 10.30 5.37
CA TRP A 280 -15.83 9.69 5.87
C TRP A 280 -15.02 10.75 6.61
N LEU A 281 -14.67 10.47 7.85
CA LEU A 281 -13.76 11.30 8.66
C LEU A 281 -12.80 10.36 9.38
N UNK A 282 -11.69 10.46 9.02
CA UNK A 282 -10.71 9.57 9.59
C UNK A 282 -10.05 10.10 10.82
N UNK A 283 -9.46 10.93 10.80
CA UNK A 283 -8.64 11.41 11.85
C UNK A 283 -9.35 12.39 12.72
N UNK A 284 -10.30 12.33 12.62
CA UNK A 284 -10.98 13.29 13.28
C UNK A 284 -10.55 13.51 14.64
N UNK A 285 -9.92 13.87 14.62
CA UNK A 285 -9.62 14.43 15.68
C UNK A 285 -9.15 13.77 16.86
N UNK A 286 -8.42 13.77 16.67
CA UNK A 286 -7.75 13.35 17.77
C UNK A 286 -7.99 14.18 18.94
N UNK A 287 -8.45 15.04 18.59
CA UNK A 287 -8.54 15.82 19.68
C UNK A 287 -9.81 15.73 20.43
N UNK A 288 -10.46 15.29 20.01
CA UNK A 288 -11.57 15.23 20.78
C UNK A 288 -11.55 14.02 21.59
N UNK A 289 -10.90 14.16 22.15
CA UNK A 289 -10.80 13.13 23.03
C UNK A 289 -12.12 12.63 23.44
N UNK A 290 -12.55 12.42 23.16
CA UNK A 290 -13.61 11.82 23.71
C UNK A 290 -14.71 11.50 22.74
N UNK A 291 -14.45 11.75 21.93
CA UNK A 291 -15.45 11.39 21.10
C UNK A 291 -14.95 10.27 20.31
N UNK A 292 -15.07 9.45 20.70
CA UNK A 292 -14.80 8.38 19.96
C UNK A 292 -15.38 8.58 18.64
N UNK A 293 -14.81 8.83 18.06
CA UNK A 293 -15.13 8.88 16.91
C UNK A 293 -15.62 7.74 16.49
N UNK A 294 -16.32 7.58 16.64
CA UNK A 294 -16.91 6.66 16.16
C UNK A 294 -16.81 6.78 14.81
N MET A 295 -16.15 5.98 14.22
CA MET A 295 -16.20 5.76 12.80
C MET A 295 -17.57 5.20 12.39
N TYR A 296 -18.41 6.07 12.00
CA TYR A 296 -19.72 5.64 11.50
C TYR A 296 -19.63 5.41 9.99
N SER A 297 -19.40 4.18 9.61
CA SER A 297 -19.77 3.75 8.28
C SER A 297 -21.23 3.29 8.36
N VAL A 298 -22.16 4.11 7.94
CA VAL A 298 -23.52 3.64 7.72
C VAL A 298 -23.50 2.90 6.38
N ILE A 299 -23.39 1.59 6.46
CA ILE A 299 -23.55 0.74 5.28
C ILE A 299 -25.02 0.36 5.23
N PRO A 300 -25.80 0.89 4.30
CA PRO A 300 -27.17 0.37 4.12
C PRO A 300 -27.12 -0.98 3.40
N PRO A 301 -27.89 -1.98 3.84
CA PRO A 301 -28.05 -3.22 3.09
C PRO A 301 -29.00 -3.01 1.89
N PRO A 302 -28.98 -3.86 0.86
CA PRO A 302 -28.16 -5.04 0.66
C PRO A 302 -27.17 -4.91 -0.50
N TYR A 303 -26.10 -5.63 -0.40
CA TYR A 303 -25.14 -5.77 -1.50
C TYR A 303 -25.81 -6.40 -2.72
N ARG A 304 -25.71 -5.75 -3.87
CA ARG A 304 -25.90 -6.45 -5.14
C ARG A 304 -24.60 -7.16 -5.49
N ARG A 305 -24.66 -8.47 -5.59
CA ARG A 305 -23.58 -9.26 -6.17
C ARG A 305 -23.56 -9.01 -7.69
N TYR A 306 -22.43 -8.63 -8.22
CA TYR A 306 -22.17 -8.68 -9.64
C TYR A 306 -21.17 -9.80 -9.88
#